data_07f6a9e7c477dc54fb38569f88c6504f
#
_entry.id   07f6a9e7c477dc54fb38569f88c6504f
#
_cell.length_a   1.000
_cell.length_b   1.000
_cell.length_c   1.000
_cell.angle_alpha   90.00
_cell.angle_beta   90.00
_cell.angle_gamma   90.00
#
_symmetry.space_group_name_H-M   'P 1'
#
loop_
_entity.id
_entity.type
_entity.pdbx_description
1 polymer ?
#
loop_
_entity_poly.entity_id
_entity_poly.type
_entity_poly.pdbx_seq_one_letter_code
_entity_poly.pdbx_strand_id
1 'polypeptide(L)'
;MKRNGMCPICYLKSLFVKKTVDEIKDEPYLNNGRRTPLMGWSTWNTFANHVNEDLILETAKVMAESGLKDAGYIYVNIDDNWQCGERDKDGNMQADYATFPRGIPALVKDVNALGLKLGIYSSNGTLTCEDMPAGLGNEERDALTYARWGCEYLKYDFCHNIKMSPYAPIIYGIEITPLGTNNSEKYLCSNAKLEGFAKFMPCKKVEGGSIISGLDAGKGKAIFNIAIKEEGEYVITLLVRKYGRKYDKYITVKVNGDDGYYITCPGQKKINVTARFQTVIKLNAGDNKIELFNPVTNSITSAKLQYKKMAYALVNASKQVAEENKADIKPITFSICEWGFRKPWLWGYAAGNMWRTTPDIKAWWPWMMLIYGRNVKLYNHASPYHFNDPDMLEVGNGKLTYDENLAHFALWCMMASPLVLGNDLRKITKPVLDIVTNKDLIAIDQDNLCKQAKRIIKGKVDVLAKPLEDGIAICFFNKSKSAKTFKFNPDILTKDNYTSADKIEAYEIKQIVGEITSENNSIKTIIPGHGVVVYKYIKK
;
A
#
# COMPACT_ATOMS: atom_id res chain seq x y z
N MET A 1 27.57 -3.51 19.61
CA MET A 1 26.67 -2.43 19.14
C MET A 1 27.38 -1.61 18.08
N LYS A 2 26.95 -1.67 16.81
CA LYS A 2 27.48 -0.78 15.75
C LYS A 2 26.99 0.63 16.08
N ARG A 3 27.89 1.51 16.48
CA ARG A 3 27.63 2.91 16.83
C ARG A 3 27.15 3.67 15.60
N ASN A 4 25.88 3.98 15.58
CA ASN A 4 25.16 4.63 14.46
C ASN A 4 25.51 6.13 14.30
N GLY A 5 26.75 6.50 14.39
CA GLY A 5 27.22 7.83 13.97
C GLY A 5 27.03 8.99 14.93
N MET A 6 26.23 8.84 15.96
CA MET A 6 26.10 9.86 17.01
C MET A 6 27.16 9.62 18.08
N CYS A 7 27.74 10.71 18.63
CA CYS A 7 28.62 10.58 19.79
C CYS A 7 27.82 9.95 20.94
N PRO A 8 28.45 9.07 21.78
CA PRO A 8 27.73 8.37 22.86
C PRO A 8 26.95 9.30 23.80
N ILE A 9 27.53 10.47 24.13
CA ILE A 9 26.91 11.49 24.99
C ILE A 9 25.69 12.13 24.28
N CYS A 10 25.81 12.41 22.97
CA CYS A 10 24.69 12.94 22.20
C CYS A 10 23.57 11.91 22.05
N TYR A 11 23.90 10.65 21.90
CA TYR A 11 22.91 9.56 21.86
C TYR A 11 22.17 9.46 23.20
N LEU A 12 22.88 9.40 24.32
CA LEU A 12 22.25 9.36 25.65
C LEU A 12 21.37 10.58 25.90
N LYS A 13 21.85 11.79 25.60
CA LYS A 13 21.03 13.01 25.72
C LYS A 13 19.79 12.95 24.84
N SER A 14 19.88 12.39 23.64
CA SER A 14 18.75 12.26 22.73
C SER A 14 17.64 11.32 23.24
N LEU A 15 17.96 10.37 24.12
CA LEU A 15 16.95 9.47 24.70
C LEU A 15 15.95 10.19 25.62
N PHE A 16 16.38 11.29 26.24
CA PHE A 16 15.55 12.08 27.18
C PHE A 16 14.83 13.26 26.52
N VAL A 17 15.08 13.53 25.24
CA VAL A 17 14.37 14.58 24.49
C VAL A 17 13.05 14.03 23.99
N LYS A 18 11.93 14.67 24.36
CA LYS A 18 10.61 14.35 23.80
C LYS A 18 10.63 14.62 22.29
N LYS A 19 9.86 13.84 21.55
CA LYS A 19 9.62 14.04 20.12
C LYS A 19 8.97 15.43 19.95
N THR A 20 9.63 16.32 19.22
CA THR A 20 9.19 17.72 19.06
C THR A 20 8.73 18.05 17.65
N VAL A 21 8.96 17.16 16.72
CA VAL A 21 8.41 17.27 15.37
C VAL A 21 7.00 16.73 15.44
N ASP A 22 6.00 17.57 15.12
CA ASP A 22 4.65 17.11 14.88
C ASP A 22 4.71 15.99 13.87
N GLU A 23 3.97 14.91 14.12
CA GLU A 23 3.85 13.85 13.13
C GLU A 23 3.30 14.50 11.86
N ILE A 24 3.93 14.26 10.72
CA ILE A 24 3.34 14.61 9.44
C ILE A 24 1.95 13.99 9.49
N LYS A 25 0.88 14.81 9.40
CA LYS A 25 -0.48 14.30 9.33
C LYS A 25 -0.51 13.37 8.15
N ASP A 26 -0.88 12.14 8.39
CA ASP A 26 -1.09 11.18 7.33
C ASP A 26 -2.44 11.49 6.70
N GLU A 27 -2.42 12.20 5.58
CA GLU A 27 -3.61 12.36 4.76
C GLU A 27 -3.86 11.05 3.99
N PRO A 28 -5.12 10.66 3.80
CA PRO A 28 -5.45 9.47 3.02
C PRO A 28 -4.88 9.57 1.60
N TYR A 29 -4.25 8.50 1.14
CA TYR A 29 -3.79 8.39 -0.24
C TYR A 29 -5.00 8.28 -1.17
N LEU A 30 -5.22 9.29 -1.99
CA LEU A 30 -6.30 9.34 -2.96
C LEU A 30 -5.70 9.52 -4.37
N ASN A 31 -5.87 8.52 -5.20
CA ASN A 31 -5.41 8.52 -6.60
C ASN A 31 -6.57 8.50 -7.60
N ASN A 32 -7.80 8.76 -7.16
CA ASN A 32 -9.04 8.62 -7.95
C ASN A 32 -9.24 7.20 -8.53
N GLY A 33 -8.63 6.20 -7.89
CA GLY A 33 -8.77 4.80 -8.25
C GLY A 33 -10.07 4.17 -7.78
N ARG A 34 -10.07 2.85 -7.66
CA ARG A 34 -11.25 2.05 -7.32
C ARG A 34 -11.68 2.27 -5.87
N ARG A 35 -12.96 2.59 -5.66
CA ARG A 35 -13.56 2.80 -4.34
C ARG A 35 -13.69 1.51 -3.52
N THR A 36 -14.03 0.40 -4.18
CA THR A 36 -14.26 -0.94 -3.60
C THR A 36 -13.03 -1.84 -3.77
N PRO A 37 -12.92 -2.98 -3.06
CA PRO A 37 -11.78 -3.89 -3.18
C PRO A 37 -11.49 -4.28 -4.63
N LEU A 38 -10.21 -4.43 -4.96
CA LEU A 38 -9.79 -4.85 -6.30
C LEU A 38 -10.20 -6.29 -6.57
N MET A 39 -10.65 -6.57 -7.80
CA MET A 39 -10.94 -7.91 -8.28
C MET A 39 -10.12 -8.22 -9.54
N GLY A 40 -9.38 -9.33 -9.51
CA GLY A 40 -8.49 -9.70 -10.62
C GLY A 40 -7.86 -11.08 -10.45
N TRP A 41 -6.77 -11.27 -11.16
CA TRP A 41 -5.95 -12.46 -11.13
C TRP A 41 -4.48 -12.06 -11.10
N SER A 42 -3.61 -12.91 -10.52
CA SER A 42 -2.16 -12.71 -10.52
C SER A 42 -1.41 -14.01 -10.70
N THR A 43 -0.22 -13.92 -11.29
CA THR A 43 0.56 -15.08 -11.74
C THR A 43 1.20 -15.89 -10.61
N TRP A 44 1.55 -15.27 -9.47
CA TRP A 44 2.55 -15.81 -8.54
C TRP A 44 2.23 -17.20 -7.97
N ASN A 45 1.03 -17.38 -7.41
CA ASN A 45 0.73 -18.57 -6.60
C ASN A 45 0.75 -19.89 -7.37
N THR A 46 0.49 -19.85 -8.69
CA THR A 46 0.53 -21.05 -9.55
C THR A 46 1.79 -21.11 -10.40
N PHE A 47 2.29 -19.99 -10.89
CA PHE A 47 3.33 -19.99 -11.92
C PHE A 47 4.70 -19.55 -11.39
N ALA A 48 4.75 -18.92 -10.21
CA ALA A 48 5.98 -18.36 -9.64
C ALA A 48 6.73 -17.53 -10.71
N ASN A 49 8.00 -17.86 -10.97
CA ASN A 49 8.83 -17.20 -11.98
C ASN A 49 8.63 -17.71 -13.43
N HIS A 50 7.72 -18.66 -13.66
CA HIS A 50 7.44 -19.20 -15.00
C HIS A 50 6.34 -18.40 -15.71
N VAL A 51 6.62 -17.14 -16.02
CA VAL A 51 5.67 -16.22 -16.66
C VAL A 51 6.13 -15.83 -18.06
N ASN A 52 5.18 -15.70 -18.98
CA ASN A 52 5.44 -15.23 -20.33
C ASN A 52 4.19 -14.57 -20.93
N GLU A 53 4.37 -13.91 -22.07
CA GLU A 53 3.31 -13.16 -22.75
C GLU A 53 2.11 -14.03 -23.13
N ASP A 54 2.33 -15.26 -23.63
CA ASP A 54 1.25 -16.18 -24.05
C ASP A 54 0.38 -16.58 -22.86
N LEU A 55 0.98 -16.93 -21.71
CA LEU A 55 0.26 -17.23 -20.48
C LEU A 55 -0.70 -16.08 -20.09
N ILE A 56 -0.21 -14.84 -20.16
CA ILE A 56 -1.01 -13.68 -19.78
C ILE A 56 -2.17 -13.48 -20.76
N LEU A 57 -1.93 -13.59 -22.07
CA LEU A 57 -2.96 -13.42 -23.10
C LEU A 57 -4.01 -14.51 -23.05
N GLU A 58 -3.61 -15.78 -22.89
CA GLU A 58 -4.52 -16.91 -22.74
C GLU A 58 -5.41 -16.74 -21.50
N THR A 59 -4.81 -16.37 -20.37
CA THR A 59 -5.54 -16.13 -19.13
C THR A 59 -6.51 -14.95 -19.27
N ALA A 60 -6.09 -13.85 -19.88
CA ALA A 60 -6.95 -12.69 -20.14
C ALA A 60 -8.16 -13.05 -21.02
N LYS A 61 -7.98 -13.88 -22.04
CA LYS A 61 -9.09 -14.40 -22.86
C LYS A 61 -10.08 -15.21 -22.03
N VAL A 62 -9.58 -16.13 -21.19
CA VAL A 62 -10.44 -16.91 -20.29
C VAL A 62 -11.21 -15.98 -19.35
N MET A 63 -10.58 -14.97 -18.77
CA MET A 63 -11.27 -14.00 -17.91
C MET A 63 -12.38 -13.25 -18.66
N ALA A 64 -12.14 -12.88 -19.91
CA ALA A 64 -13.13 -12.17 -20.74
C ALA A 64 -14.32 -13.06 -21.14
N GLU A 65 -14.12 -14.38 -21.34
CA GLU A 65 -15.09 -15.30 -21.94
C GLU A 65 -15.84 -16.17 -20.92
N SER A 66 -15.25 -16.40 -19.73
CA SER A 66 -15.80 -17.33 -18.73
C SER A 66 -16.87 -16.75 -17.81
N GLY A 67 -17.17 -15.44 -17.91
CA GLY A 67 -18.05 -14.71 -16.99
C GLY A 67 -17.30 -14.07 -15.80
N LEU A 68 -16.00 -14.30 -15.66
CA LEU A 68 -15.19 -13.66 -14.59
C LEU A 68 -15.16 -12.14 -14.75
N LYS A 69 -14.97 -11.63 -15.97
CA LYS A 69 -15.02 -10.19 -16.24
C LYS A 69 -16.37 -9.58 -15.85
N ASP A 70 -17.47 -10.25 -16.23
CA ASP A 70 -18.83 -9.80 -15.92
C ASP A 70 -19.13 -9.85 -14.41
N ALA A 71 -18.45 -10.73 -13.68
CA ALA A 71 -18.49 -10.77 -12.23
C ALA A 71 -17.64 -9.66 -11.55
N GLY A 72 -16.80 -8.94 -12.31
CA GLY A 72 -16.00 -7.81 -11.83
C GLY A 72 -14.50 -8.04 -11.77
N TYR A 73 -13.99 -9.22 -12.16
CA TYR A 73 -12.56 -9.50 -12.24
C TYR A 73 -11.95 -8.85 -13.48
N ILE A 74 -11.44 -7.64 -13.34
CA ILE A 74 -10.95 -6.84 -14.47
C ILE A 74 -9.44 -6.63 -14.48
N TYR A 75 -8.72 -7.01 -13.42
CA TYR A 75 -7.27 -6.85 -13.36
C TYR A 75 -6.54 -8.17 -13.68
N VAL A 76 -5.59 -8.09 -14.60
CA VAL A 76 -4.64 -9.16 -14.95
C VAL A 76 -3.28 -8.69 -14.47
N ASN A 77 -2.78 -9.28 -13.38
CA ASN A 77 -1.56 -8.80 -12.73
C ASN A 77 -0.40 -9.77 -12.99
N ILE A 78 0.68 -9.25 -13.53
CA ILE A 78 1.95 -9.96 -13.66
C ILE A 78 2.74 -9.70 -12.37
N ASP A 79 3.14 -10.76 -11.68
CA ASP A 79 4.01 -10.71 -10.50
C ASP A 79 5.49 -10.69 -10.92
N ASP A 80 6.44 -11.10 -10.10
CA ASP A 80 7.89 -11.04 -10.36
C ASP A 80 8.33 -11.79 -11.63
N ASN A 81 9.52 -11.50 -12.13
CA ASN A 81 10.17 -12.08 -13.32
C ASN A 81 9.57 -11.70 -14.70
N TRP A 82 8.86 -10.56 -14.77
CA TRP A 82 8.50 -10.00 -16.08
C TRP A 82 9.62 -9.12 -16.66
N GLN A 83 10.48 -8.58 -15.80
CA GLN A 83 11.52 -7.62 -16.13
C GLN A 83 12.85 -8.29 -16.50
N CYS A 84 13.61 -7.61 -17.35
CA CYS A 84 15.00 -7.97 -17.65
C CYS A 84 15.88 -7.81 -16.41
N GLY A 85 16.97 -8.59 -16.32
CA GLY A 85 17.95 -8.52 -15.23
C GLY A 85 18.70 -7.19 -15.12
N GLU A 86 18.58 -6.31 -16.11
CA GLU A 86 19.20 -4.99 -16.16
C GLU A 86 18.23 -3.91 -16.62
N ARG A 87 18.43 -2.69 -16.19
CA ARG A 87 17.72 -1.51 -16.73
C ARG A 87 18.28 -1.15 -18.10
N ASP A 88 17.52 -0.42 -18.91
CA ASP A 88 17.98 0.10 -20.19
C ASP A 88 19.10 1.15 -20.00
N LYS A 89 19.72 1.59 -21.12
CA LYS A 89 20.80 2.60 -21.13
C LYS A 89 20.42 3.94 -20.45
N ASP A 90 19.13 4.25 -20.41
CA ASP A 90 18.58 5.48 -19.82
C ASP A 90 18.13 5.23 -18.35
N GLY A 91 18.30 4.00 -17.87
CA GLY A 91 17.98 3.55 -16.51
C GLY A 91 16.51 3.19 -16.31
N ASN A 92 15.70 3.08 -17.36
CA ASN A 92 14.31 2.66 -17.26
C ASN A 92 14.19 1.14 -17.06
N MET A 93 13.08 0.72 -16.48
CA MET A 93 12.69 -0.69 -16.46
C MET A 93 12.35 -1.16 -17.87
N GLN A 94 12.69 -2.40 -18.18
CA GLN A 94 12.37 -3.05 -19.44
C GLN A 94 11.89 -4.47 -19.21
N ALA A 95 11.07 -4.99 -20.13
CA ALA A 95 10.64 -6.37 -20.12
C ALA A 95 11.81 -7.31 -20.43
N ASP A 96 11.72 -8.54 -19.94
CA ASP A 96 12.51 -9.62 -20.49
C ASP A 96 11.94 -10.02 -21.86
N TYR A 97 12.60 -9.60 -22.93
CA TYR A 97 12.16 -9.86 -24.30
C TYR A 97 12.24 -11.33 -24.72
N ALA A 98 12.85 -12.21 -23.91
CA ALA A 98 12.77 -13.65 -24.14
C ALA A 98 11.39 -14.22 -23.77
N THR A 99 10.76 -13.66 -22.74
CA THR A 99 9.45 -14.09 -22.24
C THR A 99 8.31 -13.15 -22.66
N PHE A 100 8.61 -11.88 -22.89
CA PHE A 100 7.68 -10.83 -23.34
C PHE A 100 8.21 -10.16 -24.62
N PRO A 101 8.22 -10.88 -25.77
CA PRO A 101 8.94 -10.43 -26.97
C PRO A 101 8.44 -9.12 -27.57
N ARG A 102 7.18 -8.75 -27.36
CA ARG A 102 6.61 -7.49 -27.84
C ARG A 102 6.64 -6.39 -26.77
N GLY A 103 7.13 -6.71 -25.55
CA GLY A 103 7.20 -5.80 -24.42
C GLY A 103 5.85 -5.52 -23.76
N ILE A 104 5.90 -4.90 -22.59
CA ILE A 104 4.71 -4.63 -21.76
C ILE A 104 3.69 -3.69 -22.45
N PRO A 105 4.08 -2.64 -23.20
CA PRO A 105 3.09 -1.77 -23.87
C PRO A 105 2.17 -2.50 -24.85
N ALA A 106 2.71 -3.44 -25.63
CA ALA A 106 1.91 -4.25 -26.56
C ALA A 106 0.94 -5.17 -25.80
N LEU A 107 1.42 -5.79 -24.73
CA LEU A 107 0.60 -6.63 -23.87
C LEU A 107 -0.54 -5.86 -23.18
N VAL A 108 -0.27 -4.64 -22.68
CA VAL A 108 -1.30 -3.74 -22.13
C VAL A 108 -2.38 -3.47 -23.17
N LYS A 109 -1.99 -3.15 -24.41
CA LYS A 109 -2.94 -2.88 -25.50
C LYS A 109 -3.86 -4.07 -25.76
N ASP A 110 -3.31 -5.29 -25.81
CA ASP A 110 -4.08 -6.49 -26.08
C ASP A 110 -5.02 -6.85 -24.92
N VAL A 111 -4.55 -6.73 -23.68
CA VAL A 111 -5.37 -6.93 -22.47
C VAL A 111 -6.51 -5.90 -22.40
N ASN A 112 -6.21 -4.63 -22.71
CA ASN A 112 -7.22 -3.56 -22.74
C ASN A 112 -8.27 -3.80 -23.85
N ALA A 113 -7.89 -4.39 -24.98
CA ALA A 113 -8.83 -4.75 -26.05
C ALA A 113 -9.88 -5.78 -25.61
N LEU A 114 -9.58 -6.59 -24.59
CA LEU A 114 -10.52 -7.52 -23.95
C LEU A 114 -11.40 -6.85 -22.87
N GLY A 115 -11.23 -5.54 -22.64
CA GLY A 115 -11.91 -4.80 -21.57
C GLY A 115 -11.34 -5.08 -20.18
N LEU A 116 -10.09 -5.52 -20.09
CA LEU A 116 -9.35 -5.81 -18.87
C LEU A 116 -8.23 -4.79 -18.66
N LYS A 117 -7.60 -4.79 -17.49
CA LYS A 117 -6.53 -3.88 -17.09
C LYS A 117 -5.28 -4.68 -16.74
N LEU A 118 -4.12 -4.23 -17.20
CA LEU A 118 -2.86 -4.87 -16.83
C LEU A 118 -2.27 -4.24 -15.58
N GLY A 119 -1.87 -5.10 -14.64
CA GLY A 119 -1.08 -4.76 -13.47
C GLY A 119 0.33 -5.30 -13.55
N ILE A 120 1.23 -4.69 -12.79
CA ILE A 120 2.65 -5.00 -12.79
C ILE A 120 3.20 -5.12 -11.37
N TYR A 121 4.39 -5.69 -11.22
CA TYR A 121 5.08 -5.90 -9.95
C TYR A 121 6.45 -5.21 -9.91
N SER A 122 6.84 -4.75 -8.73
CA SER A 122 8.20 -4.35 -8.41
C SER A 122 8.44 -4.47 -6.89
N SER A 123 9.57 -4.01 -6.38
CA SER A 123 9.86 -4.02 -4.95
C SER A 123 10.37 -2.67 -4.44
N ASN A 124 10.05 -2.36 -3.20
CA ASN A 124 10.62 -1.27 -2.41
C ASN A 124 12.02 -1.66 -1.88
N GLY A 125 12.83 -2.14 -2.76
CA GLY A 125 14.19 -2.61 -2.54
C GLY A 125 15.10 -2.30 -3.71
N THR A 126 16.36 -2.66 -3.59
CA THR A 126 17.32 -2.57 -4.69
C THR A 126 17.11 -3.66 -5.74
N LEU A 127 16.54 -4.79 -5.28
CA LEU A 127 16.16 -5.94 -6.10
C LEU A 127 14.77 -6.43 -5.68
N THR A 128 14.11 -7.20 -6.55
CA THR A 128 12.88 -7.93 -6.26
C THR A 128 13.17 -9.20 -5.45
N CYS A 129 12.15 -9.99 -5.12
CA CYS A 129 12.33 -11.26 -4.41
C CYS A 129 13.08 -12.30 -5.24
N GLU A 130 13.03 -12.21 -6.56
CA GLU A 130 13.75 -13.04 -7.54
C GLU A 130 15.01 -12.34 -8.09
N ASP A 131 15.60 -11.43 -7.32
CA ASP A 131 16.86 -10.72 -7.62
C ASP A 131 16.84 -9.87 -8.91
N MET A 132 15.67 -9.48 -9.41
CA MET A 132 15.53 -8.57 -10.56
C MET A 132 15.64 -7.10 -10.12
N PRO A 133 15.99 -6.16 -11.01
CA PRO A 133 16.02 -4.73 -10.70
C PRO A 133 14.71 -4.23 -10.10
N ALA A 134 14.78 -3.43 -9.03
CA ALA A 134 13.62 -2.93 -8.33
C ALA A 134 13.62 -1.40 -8.15
N GLY A 135 12.55 -0.87 -7.53
CA GLY A 135 12.20 0.54 -7.60
C GLY A 135 12.91 1.47 -6.63
N LEU A 136 13.60 0.95 -5.58
CA LEU A 136 14.19 1.81 -4.55
C LEU A 136 15.22 2.78 -5.12
N GLY A 137 14.94 4.08 -5.00
CA GLY A 137 15.76 5.16 -5.57
C GLY A 137 15.43 5.52 -7.02
N ASN A 138 14.51 4.80 -7.67
CA ASN A 138 14.06 5.04 -9.04
C ASN A 138 12.53 5.29 -9.13
N GLU A 139 11.88 5.60 -8.01
CA GLU A 139 10.42 5.57 -7.88
C GLU A 139 9.73 6.47 -8.92
N GLU A 140 10.25 7.68 -9.16
CA GLU A 140 9.68 8.63 -10.13
C GLU A 140 9.81 8.14 -11.59
N ARG A 141 10.99 7.59 -11.92
CA ARG A 141 11.27 7.03 -13.26
C ARG A 141 10.40 5.81 -13.53
N ASP A 142 10.34 4.90 -12.57
CA ASP A 142 9.58 3.65 -12.71
C ASP A 142 8.08 3.93 -12.78
N ALA A 143 7.57 4.82 -11.93
CA ALA A 143 6.17 5.24 -11.96
C ALA A 143 5.79 5.84 -13.32
N LEU A 144 6.64 6.71 -13.88
CA LEU A 144 6.41 7.31 -15.20
C LEU A 144 6.45 6.24 -16.31
N THR A 145 7.37 5.30 -16.22
CA THR A 145 7.47 4.16 -17.15
C THR A 145 6.18 3.33 -17.14
N TYR A 146 5.70 2.93 -15.95
CA TYR A 146 4.47 2.13 -15.80
C TYR A 146 3.23 2.89 -16.28
N ALA A 147 3.13 4.18 -15.97
CA ALA A 147 2.03 5.03 -16.44
C ALA A 147 2.03 5.17 -17.98
N ARG A 148 3.19 5.38 -18.62
CA ARG A 148 3.33 5.44 -20.08
C ARG A 148 3.01 4.14 -20.77
N TRP A 149 3.30 3.01 -20.13
CA TRP A 149 2.89 1.69 -20.61
C TRP A 149 1.38 1.47 -20.50
N GLY A 150 0.69 2.24 -19.65
CA GLY A 150 -0.75 2.12 -19.41
C GLY A 150 -1.11 1.07 -18.36
N CYS A 151 -0.18 0.70 -17.48
CA CYS A 151 -0.46 -0.16 -16.34
C CYS A 151 -1.39 0.54 -15.34
N GLU A 152 -2.35 -0.20 -14.77
CA GLU A 152 -3.35 0.36 -13.84
C GLU A 152 -3.30 -0.27 -12.43
N TYR A 153 -2.29 -1.08 -12.15
CA TYR A 153 -2.02 -1.66 -10.84
C TYR A 153 -0.51 -1.86 -10.66
N LEU A 154 -0.02 -1.63 -9.44
CA LEU A 154 1.35 -1.95 -9.03
C LEU A 154 1.33 -2.68 -7.69
N LYS A 155 1.83 -3.93 -7.65
CA LYS A 155 2.25 -4.58 -6.41
C LYS A 155 3.69 -4.18 -6.12
N TYR A 156 3.94 -3.61 -4.95
CA TYR A 156 5.24 -3.10 -4.56
C TYR A 156 5.70 -3.82 -3.29
N ASP A 157 6.61 -4.78 -3.47
CA ASP A 157 7.06 -5.69 -2.43
C ASP A 157 8.12 -5.05 -1.51
N PHE A 158 8.75 -5.81 -0.64
CA PHE A 158 9.70 -5.30 0.34
C PHE A 158 11.03 -6.09 0.38
N CYS A 159 11.26 -6.98 -0.59
CA CYS A 159 12.51 -7.72 -0.72
C CYS A 159 13.68 -6.76 -0.95
N HIS A 160 14.84 -7.09 -0.41
CA HIS A 160 16.08 -6.30 -0.52
C HIS A 160 15.93 -4.82 -0.13
N ASN A 161 14.98 -4.50 0.76
CA ASN A 161 14.78 -3.14 1.23
C ASN A 161 15.95 -2.64 2.07
N ILE A 162 16.36 -1.41 1.82
CA ILE A 162 17.35 -0.70 2.61
C ILE A 162 16.64 0.30 3.52
N LYS A 163 16.66 0.03 4.82
CA LYS A 163 16.07 0.91 5.82
C LYS A 163 16.72 2.30 5.77
N MET A 164 15.89 3.34 5.72
CA MET A 164 16.33 4.73 5.81
C MET A 164 17.04 5.01 7.14
N SER A 165 18.10 5.81 7.07
CA SER A 165 18.83 6.24 8.26
C SER A 165 18.00 7.21 9.11
N PRO A 166 17.95 7.06 10.44
CA PRO A 166 17.35 8.04 11.33
C PRO A 166 18.20 9.33 11.48
N TYR A 167 19.37 9.40 10.87
CA TYR A 167 20.29 10.54 10.97
C TYR A 167 20.13 11.48 9.78
N ALA A 168 19.89 12.76 10.09
CA ALA A 168 19.86 13.84 9.12
C ALA A 168 21.29 14.23 8.67
N PRO A 169 21.45 14.83 7.49
CA PRO A 169 22.67 15.54 7.15
C PRO A 169 22.87 16.73 8.12
N ILE A 170 24.13 17.14 8.28
CA ILE A 170 24.47 18.39 8.97
C ILE A 170 24.45 19.49 7.91
N ILE A 171 23.72 20.55 8.12
CA ILE A 171 23.53 21.63 7.15
C ILE A 171 24.15 22.94 7.65
N TYR A 172 24.52 23.82 6.72
CA TYR A 172 24.95 25.18 7.04
C TYR A 172 24.06 26.26 6.40
N GLY A 173 23.03 25.88 5.67
CA GLY A 173 22.02 26.74 5.08
C GLY A 173 21.22 26.03 4.00
N ILE A 174 20.39 26.83 3.35
CA ILE A 174 19.64 26.48 2.14
C ILE A 174 19.82 27.55 1.08
N GLU A 175 19.57 27.21 -0.18
CA GLU A 175 19.41 28.17 -1.29
C GLU A 175 18.09 27.91 -1.98
N ILE A 176 17.43 28.99 -2.39
CA ILE A 176 16.16 28.96 -3.10
C ILE A 176 16.37 29.60 -4.49
N THR A 177 16.05 28.88 -5.53
CA THR A 177 16.26 29.31 -6.92
C THR A 177 14.97 29.10 -7.70
N PRO A 178 14.40 30.11 -8.38
CA PRO A 178 13.26 29.89 -9.28
C PRO A 178 13.61 28.85 -10.34
N LEU A 179 12.71 27.90 -10.61
CA LEU A 179 12.96 26.83 -11.57
C LEU A 179 13.28 27.40 -12.96
N GLY A 180 14.31 26.88 -13.61
CA GLY A 180 14.76 27.35 -14.91
C GLY A 180 15.62 28.62 -14.90
N THR A 181 16.02 29.14 -13.73
CA THR A 181 16.89 30.31 -13.60
C THR A 181 18.18 29.98 -12.84
N ASN A 182 19.10 30.96 -12.78
CA ASN A 182 20.32 30.88 -11.95
C ASN A 182 20.29 31.89 -10.78
N ASN A 183 19.14 32.53 -10.53
CA ASN A 183 19.01 33.57 -9.53
C ASN A 183 18.73 32.93 -8.16
N SER A 184 19.78 32.62 -7.42
CA SER A 184 19.68 31.94 -6.12
C SER A 184 19.71 32.94 -4.96
N GLU A 185 18.79 32.79 -4.03
CA GLU A 185 18.84 33.44 -2.73
C GLU A 185 19.29 32.46 -1.64
N LYS A 186 20.28 32.87 -0.84
CA LYS A 186 20.92 32.00 0.15
C LYS A 186 20.49 32.39 1.56
N TYR A 187 20.09 31.38 2.32
CA TYR A 187 19.72 31.50 3.72
C TYR A 187 20.68 30.62 4.56
N LEU A 188 21.64 31.26 5.23
CA LEU A 188 22.58 30.58 6.12
C LEU A 188 21.90 30.11 7.41
N CYS A 189 22.55 29.24 8.17
CA CYS A 189 21.96 28.68 9.38
C CYS A 189 21.60 29.74 10.43
N SER A 190 22.22 30.92 10.44
CA SER A 190 21.84 32.05 11.29
C SER A 190 20.41 32.58 11.04
N ASN A 191 19.84 32.30 9.87
CA ASN A 191 18.47 32.66 9.50
C ASN A 191 17.43 31.64 10.02
N ALA A 192 17.90 30.50 10.58
CA ALA A 192 16.99 29.45 11.01
C ALA A 192 16.57 29.61 12.47
N LYS A 193 15.29 29.38 12.75
CA LYS A 193 14.79 29.08 14.10
C LYS A 193 14.97 27.57 14.34
N LEU A 194 15.52 27.19 15.49
CA LEU A 194 15.72 25.79 15.86
C LEU A 194 14.72 25.35 16.92
N GLU A 195 14.23 24.13 16.81
CA GLU A 195 13.33 23.52 17.79
C GLU A 195 13.81 22.12 18.19
N GLY A 196 13.50 21.73 19.42
CA GLY A 196 13.84 20.42 19.98
C GLY A 196 15.34 20.20 20.16
N PHE A 197 15.85 19.10 19.61
CA PHE A 197 17.26 18.70 19.75
C PHE A 197 18.20 19.38 18.74
N ALA A 198 17.65 20.14 17.79
CA ALA A 198 18.44 20.91 16.85
C ALA A 198 19.30 21.96 17.55
N LYS A 199 20.53 22.13 17.10
CA LYS A 199 21.47 23.10 17.69
C LYS A 199 22.46 23.64 16.67
N PHE A 200 22.85 24.88 16.87
CA PHE A 200 23.99 25.48 16.19
C PHE A 200 25.30 24.92 16.75
N MET A 201 26.26 24.75 15.86
CA MET A 201 27.63 24.38 16.20
C MET A 201 28.61 25.22 15.38
N PRO A 202 29.70 25.74 15.98
CA PRO A 202 30.70 26.50 15.23
C PRO A 202 31.42 25.61 14.20
N CYS A 203 31.64 26.15 13.00
CA CYS A 203 32.37 25.48 11.93
C CYS A 203 33.02 26.50 11.00
N LYS A 204 34.29 26.82 11.23
CA LYS A 204 35.08 27.78 10.41
C LYS A 204 35.25 27.38 8.95
N LYS A 205 34.89 26.16 8.57
CA LYS A 205 35.06 25.61 7.19
C LYS A 205 33.82 25.76 6.29
N VAL A 206 32.80 26.45 6.76
CA VAL A 206 31.60 26.76 5.98
C VAL A 206 31.32 28.26 6.02
N GLU A 207 30.61 28.72 5.03
CA GLU A 207 30.10 30.09 5.00
C GLU A 207 29.22 30.35 6.22
N GLY A 208 29.28 31.55 6.81
CA GLY A 208 28.57 31.90 8.04
C GLY A 208 29.15 31.28 9.32
N GLY A 209 30.24 30.50 9.26
CA GLY A 209 30.97 29.98 10.42
C GLY A 209 30.20 29.04 11.35
N SER A 210 28.99 28.61 10.99
CA SER A 210 28.11 27.78 11.82
C SER A 210 27.41 26.68 11.01
N ILE A 211 27.03 25.60 11.70
CA ILE A 211 26.26 24.48 11.15
C ILE A 211 25.10 24.13 12.09
N ILE A 212 24.07 23.49 11.53
CA ILE A 212 22.95 22.93 12.28
C ILE A 212 23.12 21.42 12.34
N SER A 213 23.00 20.87 13.55
CA SER A 213 22.98 19.44 13.84
C SER A 213 21.78 19.07 14.70
N GLY A 214 21.49 17.75 14.83
CA GLY A 214 20.40 17.28 15.72
C GLY A 214 19.03 17.29 15.07
N LEU A 215 18.94 17.33 13.73
CA LEU A 215 17.70 17.20 12.97
C LEU A 215 17.26 15.73 12.87
N ASP A 216 17.74 14.88 13.75
CA ASP A 216 17.67 13.43 13.70
C ASP A 216 16.39 12.86 14.31
N ALA A 217 15.90 11.76 13.75
CA ALA A 217 14.91 10.86 14.37
C ALA A 217 13.63 11.58 14.89
N GLY A 218 13.18 12.62 14.21
CA GLY A 218 12.00 13.40 14.60
C GLY A 218 12.16 14.20 15.90
N LYS A 219 13.39 14.43 16.37
CA LYS A 219 13.64 15.08 17.66
C LYS A 219 14.06 16.54 17.55
N GLY A 220 14.46 17.01 16.38
CA GLY A 220 14.81 18.39 16.16
C GLY A 220 14.47 18.84 14.75
N LYS A 221 14.16 20.12 14.60
CA LYS A 221 13.91 20.73 13.31
C LYS A 221 14.55 22.12 13.20
N ALA A 222 14.87 22.50 11.97
CA ALA A 222 15.26 23.85 11.59
C ALA A 222 14.15 24.47 10.74
N ILE A 223 13.80 25.71 11.03
CA ILE A 223 12.73 26.44 10.38
C ILE A 223 13.33 27.69 9.73
N PHE A 224 13.13 27.81 8.43
CA PHE A 224 13.45 29.00 7.66
C PHE A 224 12.15 29.68 7.23
N ASN A 225 11.99 30.94 7.59
CA ASN A 225 10.92 31.79 7.07
C ASN A 225 11.50 32.61 5.91
N ILE A 226 10.93 32.49 4.76
CA ILE A 226 11.40 33.14 3.52
C ILE A 226 10.25 33.87 2.86
N ALA A 227 10.53 35.00 2.20
CA ALA A 227 9.55 35.76 1.44
C ALA A 227 9.82 35.60 -0.06
N ILE A 228 8.83 35.18 -0.80
CA ILE A 228 8.91 34.91 -2.26
C ILE A 228 8.03 35.90 -3.01
N LYS A 229 8.55 36.46 -4.12
CA LYS A 229 7.82 37.47 -4.89
C LYS A 229 6.68 36.88 -5.74
N GLU A 230 6.92 35.73 -6.36
CA GLU A 230 6.01 35.12 -7.31
C GLU A 230 5.76 33.66 -6.90
N GLU A 231 4.49 33.23 -6.90
CA GLU A 231 4.12 31.83 -6.71
C GLU A 231 4.69 30.97 -7.85
N GLY A 232 5.23 29.79 -7.52
CA GLY A 232 5.75 28.89 -8.56
C GLY A 232 6.58 27.73 -8.03
N GLU A 233 7.28 27.10 -8.96
CA GLU A 233 8.22 26.03 -8.66
C GLU A 233 9.62 26.60 -8.44
N TYR A 234 10.27 26.11 -7.38
CA TYR A 234 11.59 26.53 -6.95
C TYR A 234 12.48 25.33 -6.66
N VAL A 235 13.74 25.44 -6.96
CA VAL A 235 14.76 24.47 -6.53
C VAL A 235 15.23 24.88 -5.14
N ILE A 236 14.95 24.05 -4.14
CA ILE A 236 15.61 24.14 -2.84
C ILE A 236 16.90 23.34 -2.86
N THR A 237 18.02 23.97 -2.54
CA THR A 237 19.33 23.34 -2.41
C THR A 237 19.75 23.32 -0.95
N LEU A 238 19.97 22.14 -0.39
CA LEU A 238 20.57 21.98 0.93
C LEU A 238 22.07 22.18 0.86
N LEU A 239 22.59 23.08 1.69
CA LEU A 239 24.02 23.33 1.87
C LEU A 239 24.54 22.40 2.98
N VAL A 240 25.13 21.28 2.62
CA VAL A 240 25.48 20.19 3.53
C VAL A 240 26.95 20.20 3.89
N ARG A 241 27.25 20.10 5.18
CA ARG A 241 28.56 19.77 5.71
C ARG A 241 28.65 18.29 5.98
N LYS A 242 29.35 17.54 5.12
CA LYS A 242 29.45 16.08 5.23
C LYS A 242 30.55 15.62 6.16
N TYR A 243 30.17 14.65 6.99
CA TYR A 243 31.11 13.80 7.70
C TYR A 243 31.10 12.42 7.04
N GLY A 244 32.25 11.92 6.63
CA GLY A 244 32.38 10.67 5.90
C GLY A 244 31.78 9.48 6.64
N ARG A 245 30.70 8.93 6.09
CA ARG A 245 30.10 7.66 6.50
C ARG A 245 29.48 7.00 5.28
N LYS A 246 29.53 5.68 5.23
CA LYS A 246 29.13 4.88 4.07
C LYS A 246 27.62 4.76 3.84
N TYR A 247 26.75 5.36 4.67
CA TYR A 247 25.30 5.23 4.53
C TYR A 247 24.65 6.55 4.18
N ASP A 248 23.56 6.46 3.44
CA ASP A 248 22.76 7.60 3.03
C ASP A 248 22.08 8.25 4.23
N LYS A 249 21.87 9.55 4.12
CA LYS A 249 21.12 10.34 5.08
C LYS A 249 19.93 10.97 4.39
N TYR A 250 18.89 11.20 5.15
CA TYR A 250 17.64 11.74 4.63
C TYR A 250 17.26 13.00 5.39
N ILE A 251 16.63 13.91 4.70
CA ILE A 251 15.99 15.08 5.29
C ILE A 251 14.66 15.32 4.58
N THR A 252 13.64 15.63 5.35
CA THR A 252 12.36 16.12 4.86
C THR A 252 12.41 17.63 4.78
N VAL A 253 11.91 18.18 3.69
CA VAL A 253 11.64 19.60 3.47
C VAL A 253 10.13 19.75 3.46
N LYS A 254 9.56 20.32 4.50
CA LYS A 254 8.13 20.59 4.63
C LYS A 254 7.87 22.06 4.37
N VAL A 255 6.96 22.38 3.45
CA VAL A 255 6.63 23.76 3.07
C VAL A 255 5.21 24.07 3.51
N ASN A 256 5.01 25.14 4.31
CA ASN A 256 3.71 25.65 4.74
C ASN A 256 2.77 24.61 5.36
N GLY A 257 3.33 23.52 5.87
CA GLY A 257 2.55 22.46 6.51
C GLY A 257 2.12 21.33 5.57
N ASP A 258 2.62 21.28 4.34
CA ASP A 258 2.39 20.18 3.39
C ASP A 258 2.97 18.82 3.85
N ASP A 259 2.82 17.77 3.04
CA ASP A 259 3.35 16.43 3.33
C ASP A 259 4.88 16.34 3.29
N GLY A 260 5.54 17.32 2.70
CA GLY A 260 6.99 17.45 2.59
C GLY A 260 7.61 16.70 1.41
N TYR A 261 8.78 17.15 1.07
CA TYR A 261 9.65 16.60 0.03
C TYR A 261 10.85 15.90 0.70
N TYR A 262 11.42 14.89 0.03
CA TYR A 262 12.52 14.12 0.60
C TYR A 262 13.81 14.34 -0.20
N ILE A 263 14.89 14.72 0.49
CA ILE A 263 16.21 14.82 -0.11
C ILE A 263 17.08 13.71 0.45
N THR A 264 17.62 12.88 -0.44
CA THR A 264 18.62 11.86 -0.12
C THR A 264 20.02 12.47 -0.26
N CYS A 265 20.83 12.31 0.77
CA CYS A 265 22.23 12.70 0.78
C CYS A 265 23.10 11.43 0.78
N PRO A 266 23.59 10.96 -0.36
CA PRO A 266 24.36 9.73 -0.49
C PRO A 266 25.57 9.70 0.42
N GLY A 267 25.88 8.51 0.94
CA GLY A 267 27.06 8.27 1.77
C GLY A 267 28.36 8.56 1.02
N GLN A 268 29.36 9.10 1.71
CA GLN A 268 30.71 9.33 1.14
C GLN A 268 31.79 8.85 2.09
N LYS A 269 32.92 8.40 1.51
CA LYS A 269 34.08 7.96 2.28
C LYS A 269 34.89 9.14 2.86
N LYS A 270 34.91 10.30 2.19
CA LYS A 270 35.71 11.47 2.59
C LYS A 270 35.07 12.23 3.75
N ILE A 271 35.89 12.64 4.72
CA ILE A 271 35.53 13.46 5.87
C ILE A 271 35.67 14.94 5.50
N ASN A 272 34.83 15.80 6.10
CA ASN A 272 34.95 17.25 5.98
C ASN A 272 34.74 17.82 4.56
N VAL A 273 33.79 17.26 3.81
CA VAL A 273 33.44 17.74 2.48
C VAL A 273 32.11 18.53 2.57
N THR A 274 32.03 19.66 1.88
CA THR A 274 30.76 20.32 1.59
C THR A 274 30.10 19.64 0.40
N ALA A 275 28.78 19.60 0.37
CA ALA A 275 28.01 19.06 -0.73
C ALA A 275 26.68 19.83 -0.86
N ARG A 276 26.07 19.74 -2.04
CA ARG A 276 24.80 20.36 -2.38
C ARG A 276 23.83 19.26 -2.81
N PHE A 277 22.62 19.26 -2.27
CA PHE A 277 21.57 18.34 -2.64
C PHE A 277 20.29 19.13 -2.83
N GLN A 278 19.51 18.81 -3.83
CA GLN A 278 18.37 19.64 -4.22
C GLN A 278 17.13 18.82 -4.53
N THR A 279 15.98 19.48 -4.45
CA THR A 279 14.69 19.01 -4.96
C THR A 279 13.87 20.22 -5.41
N VAL A 280 12.83 19.97 -6.19
CA VAL A 280 11.88 21.01 -6.58
C VAL A 280 10.79 21.06 -5.52
N ILE A 281 10.39 22.27 -5.14
CA ILE A 281 9.30 22.56 -4.19
C ILE A 281 8.38 23.61 -4.78
N LYS A 282 7.14 23.66 -4.32
CA LYS A 282 6.21 24.76 -4.64
C LYS A 282 6.22 25.79 -3.52
N LEU A 283 6.31 27.07 -3.88
CA LEU A 283 6.25 28.18 -2.94
C LEU A 283 5.14 29.15 -3.35
N ASN A 284 4.45 29.71 -2.35
CA ASN A 284 3.43 30.73 -2.56
C ASN A 284 4.08 32.11 -2.64
N ALA A 285 3.45 33.07 -3.29
CA ALA A 285 3.83 34.47 -3.17
C ALA A 285 3.67 34.92 -1.72
N GLY A 286 4.61 35.74 -1.21
CA GLY A 286 4.67 36.19 0.18
C GLY A 286 5.46 35.24 1.08
N ASP A 287 5.06 35.15 2.35
CA ASP A 287 5.77 34.42 3.37
C ASP A 287 5.60 32.90 3.26
N ASN A 288 6.71 32.19 3.28
CA ASN A 288 6.74 30.72 3.29
C ASN A 288 7.55 30.21 4.47
N LYS A 289 7.04 29.15 5.11
CA LYS A 289 7.70 28.44 6.22
C LYS A 289 8.27 27.14 5.69
N ILE A 290 9.60 26.99 5.71
CA ILE A 290 10.31 25.75 5.34
C ILE A 290 10.84 25.08 6.61
N GLU A 291 10.40 23.85 6.88
CA GLU A 291 10.84 23.04 8.01
C GLU A 291 11.72 21.88 7.51
N LEU A 292 12.90 21.75 8.10
CA LEU A 292 13.89 20.71 7.79
C LEU A 292 14.09 19.78 8.97
N PHE A 293 13.86 18.48 8.77
CA PHE A 293 14.02 17.44 9.79
C PHE A 293 14.10 16.04 9.18
N ASN A 294 14.58 15.06 9.94
CA ASN A 294 14.49 13.65 9.57
C ASN A 294 13.43 12.95 10.43
N PRO A 295 12.30 12.52 9.87
CA PRO A 295 11.20 11.89 10.62
C PRO A 295 11.43 10.41 10.94
N VAL A 296 12.48 9.78 10.40
CA VAL A 296 12.72 8.33 10.52
C VAL A 296 13.10 7.97 11.96
N THR A 297 12.21 7.33 12.68
CA THR A 297 12.46 6.88 14.07
C THR A 297 12.76 5.39 14.17
N ASN A 298 12.15 4.58 13.29
CA ASN A 298 12.22 3.12 13.34
C ASN A 298 11.97 2.50 11.94
N SER A 299 11.83 1.18 11.88
CA SER A 299 11.56 0.47 10.62
C SER A 299 10.16 0.74 10.06
N ILE A 300 9.17 0.99 10.90
CA ILE A 300 7.79 1.33 10.48
C ILE A 300 7.80 2.69 9.77
N THR A 301 8.40 3.71 10.39
CA THR A 301 8.48 5.05 9.79
C THR A 301 9.28 5.02 8.48
N SER A 302 10.38 4.25 8.43
CA SER A 302 11.17 4.07 7.21
C SER A 302 10.33 3.47 6.08
N ALA A 303 9.62 2.37 6.33
CA ALA A 303 8.78 1.72 5.33
C ALA A 303 7.67 2.67 4.85
N LYS A 304 6.93 3.30 5.78
CA LYS A 304 5.89 4.26 5.43
C LYS A 304 6.38 5.35 4.47
N LEU A 305 7.51 5.97 4.78
CA LEU A 305 8.05 7.06 3.95
C LEU A 305 8.48 6.59 2.56
N GLN A 306 9.08 5.39 2.46
CA GLN A 306 9.49 4.84 1.19
C GLN A 306 8.27 4.46 0.32
N TYR A 307 7.22 3.85 0.90
CA TYR A 307 5.98 3.58 0.18
C TYR A 307 5.26 4.86 -0.23
N LYS A 308 5.21 5.88 0.64
CA LYS A 308 4.66 7.21 0.29
C LYS A 308 5.38 7.82 -0.92
N LYS A 309 6.70 7.66 -1.03
CA LYS A 309 7.46 8.18 -2.16
C LYS A 309 6.99 7.56 -3.48
N MET A 310 6.84 6.23 -3.54
CA MET A 310 6.30 5.57 -4.73
C MET A 310 4.84 5.99 -4.99
N ALA A 311 4.02 6.08 -3.95
CA ALA A 311 2.63 6.51 -4.06
C ALA A 311 2.49 7.88 -4.74
N TYR A 312 3.26 8.87 -4.30
CA TYR A 312 3.28 10.20 -4.93
C TYR A 312 3.81 10.16 -6.36
N ALA A 313 4.86 9.38 -6.61
CA ALA A 313 5.39 9.20 -7.95
C ALA A 313 4.33 8.65 -8.91
N LEU A 314 3.53 7.66 -8.48
CA LEU A 314 2.45 7.10 -9.29
C LEU A 314 1.35 8.11 -9.60
N VAL A 315 0.94 8.92 -8.63
CA VAL A 315 -0.08 9.98 -8.84
C VAL A 315 0.43 11.03 -9.83
N ASN A 316 1.68 11.50 -9.66
CA ASN A 316 2.27 12.49 -10.52
C ASN A 316 2.48 11.96 -11.94
N ALA A 317 2.95 10.73 -12.07
CA ALA A 317 3.13 10.07 -13.37
C ALA A 317 1.80 9.91 -14.12
N SER A 318 0.73 9.47 -13.43
CA SER A 318 -0.60 9.33 -14.04
C SER A 318 -1.15 10.67 -14.52
N LYS A 319 -0.95 11.76 -13.77
CA LYS A 319 -1.33 13.12 -14.19
C LYS A 319 -0.52 13.59 -15.40
N GLN A 320 0.80 13.45 -15.33
CA GLN A 320 1.70 13.84 -16.42
C GLN A 320 1.34 13.13 -17.73
N VAL A 321 1.12 11.81 -17.69
CA VAL A 321 0.78 11.03 -18.88
C VAL A 321 -0.60 11.43 -19.44
N ALA A 322 -1.56 11.74 -18.58
CA ALA A 322 -2.87 12.23 -19.00
C ALA A 322 -2.75 13.59 -19.71
N GLU A 323 -1.94 14.50 -19.19
CA GLU A 323 -1.65 15.81 -19.81
C GLU A 323 -0.92 15.66 -21.16
N GLU A 324 0.13 14.80 -21.22
CA GLU A 324 0.87 14.50 -22.45
C GLU A 324 -0.05 13.98 -23.57
N ASN A 325 -1.01 13.12 -23.21
CA ASN A 325 -1.92 12.48 -24.17
C ASN A 325 -3.26 13.21 -24.36
N LYS A 326 -3.52 14.28 -23.61
CA LYS A 326 -4.82 14.98 -23.56
C LYS A 326 -5.99 14.03 -23.30
N ALA A 327 -5.81 13.13 -22.33
CA ALA A 327 -6.73 12.06 -21.99
C ALA A 327 -7.07 12.10 -20.49
N ASP A 328 -8.06 11.30 -20.09
CA ASP A 328 -8.40 11.12 -18.69
C ASP A 328 -7.27 10.44 -17.90
N ILE A 329 -7.14 10.80 -16.63
CA ILE A 329 -6.17 10.19 -15.73
C ILE A 329 -6.51 8.71 -15.55
N LYS A 330 -5.58 7.82 -15.89
CA LYS A 330 -5.64 6.40 -15.55
C LYS A 330 -4.92 6.17 -14.21
N PRO A 331 -5.66 5.98 -13.11
CA PRO A 331 -5.05 5.79 -11.81
C PRO A 331 -4.40 4.41 -11.71
N ILE A 332 -3.20 4.35 -11.14
CA ILE A 332 -2.52 3.10 -10.83
C ILE A 332 -2.90 2.69 -9.40
N THR A 333 -3.65 1.61 -9.25
CA THR A 333 -3.97 1.04 -7.93
C THR A 333 -2.69 0.55 -7.26
N PHE A 334 -2.39 1.05 -6.07
CA PHE A 334 -1.14 0.78 -5.40
C PHE A 334 -1.30 -0.21 -4.24
N SER A 335 -0.64 -1.36 -4.35
CA SER A 335 -0.64 -2.46 -3.38
C SER A 335 0.69 -2.53 -2.63
N ILE A 336 0.63 -2.29 -1.33
CA ILE A 336 1.76 -2.37 -0.40
C ILE A 336 1.95 -3.83 0.04
N CYS A 337 3.13 -4.41 -0.20
CA CYS A 337 3.43 -5.78 0.15
C CYS A 337 4.66 -5.89 1.08
N GLU A 338 4.46 -5.69 2.40
CA GLU A 338 5.51 -5.85 3.42
C GLU A 338 5.15 -6.95 4.43
N TRP A 339 4.27 -7.87 4.05
CA TRP A 339 3.86 -9.09 4.77
C TRP A 339 3.28 -8.85 6.18
N GLY A 340 2.84 -7.64 6.50
CA GLY A 340 2.27 -7.28 7.80
C GLY A 340 3.30 -7.07 8.93
N PHE A 341 4.60 -7.20 8.66
CA PHE A 341 5.63 -7.11 9.71
C PHE A 341 5.76 -5.72 10.35
N ARG A 342 5.42 -4.66 9.60
CA ARG A 342 5.50 -3.28 10.07
C ARG A 342 4.14 -2.65 10.31
N LYS A 343 3.11 -3.53 10.49
CA LYS A 343 1.74 -3.13 10.79
C LYS A 343 1.18 -2.12 9.77
N PRO A 344 1.17 -2.46 8.48
CA PRO A 344 0.76 -1.52 7.42
C PRO A 344 -0.68 -1.04 7.58
N TRP A 345 -1.55 -1.78 8.24
CA TRP A 345 -2.91 -1.34 8.58
C TRP A 345 -2.98 -0.05 9.42
N LEU A 346 -1.88 0.36 10.09
CA LEU A 346 -1.82 1.59 10.88
C LEU A 346 -1.43 2.83 10.06
N TRP A 347 -0.84 2.64 8.87
CA TRP A 347 -0.29 3.74 8.07
C TRP A 347 -0.51 3.57 6.55
N GLY A 348 -0.89 2.40 6.10
CA GLY A 348 -1.04 2.08 4.68
C GLY A 348 -2.06 2.97 3.96
N TYR A 349 -3.12 3.40 4.67
CA TYR A 349 -4.11 4.32 4.14
C TYR A 349 -3.52 5.66 3.65
N ALA A 350 -2.35 6.07 4.16
CA ALA A 350 -1.64 7.26 3.73
C ALA A 350 -0.58 7.00 2.64
N ALA A 351 -0.43 5.75 2.21
CA ALA A 351 0.65 5.35 1.31
C ALA A 351 0.21 4.42 0.16
N GLY A 352 -1.04 3.96 0.13
CA GLY A 352 -1.54 3.09 -0.93
C GLY A 352 -3.01 2.73 -0.77
N ASN A 353 -3.54 1.95 -1.72
CA ASN A 353 -4.94 1.56 -1.75
C ASN A 353 -5.21 0.25 -0.98
N MET A 354 -4.24 -0.63 -0.91
CA MET A 354 -4.33 -1.90 -0.21
C MET A 354 -2.98 -2.29 0.37
N TRP A 355 -2.98 -3.12 1.41
CA TRP A 355 -1.75 -3.53 2.09
C TRP A 355 -1.83 -4.96 2.61
N ARG A 356 -0.80 -5.74 2.33
CA ARG A 356 -0.63 -7.10 2.85
C ARG A 356 -0.56 -7.09 4.37
N THR A 357 -1.45 -7.83 5.01
CA THR A 357 -1.55 -7.92 6.48
C THR A 357 -0.88 -9.17 7.04
N THR A 358 -0.48 -10.08 6.17
CA THR A 358 -0.05 -11.44 6.51
C THR A 358 1.14 -11.87 5.64
N PRO A 359 1.92 -12.90 6.06
CA PRO A 359 2.81 -13.62 5.16
C PRO A 359 2.05 -14.23 3.97
N ASP A 360 2.80 -14.73 2.97
CA ASP A 360 2.22 -15.31 1.78
C ASP A 360 1.33 -16.52 2.09
N ILE A 361 0.16 -16.55 1.44
CA ILE A 361 -0.82 -17.62 1.58
C ILE A 361 -0.34 -18.90 0.88
N LYS A 362 -0.86 -20.03 1.32
CA LYS A 362 -0.64 -21.34 0.66
C LYS A 362 -1.97 -22.08 0.60
N ALA A 363 -2.18 -22.85 -0.46
CA ALA A 363 -3.35 -23.68 -0.71
C ALA A 363 -3.44 -24.89 0.27
N TRP A 364 -3.46 -24.58 1.56
CA TRP A 364 -3.49 -25.54 2.66
C TRP A 364 -4.33 -24.99 3.82
N TRP A 365 -5.34 -25.73 4.24
CA TRP A 365 -6.33 -25.25 5.21
C TRP A 365 -5.75 -24.66 6.50
N PRO A 366 -4.83 -25.29 7.25
CA PRO A 366 -4.27 -24.70 8.46
C PRO A 366 -3.56 -23.35 8.22
N TRP A 367 -2.94 -23.17 7.03
CA TRP A 367 -2.29 -21.93 6.70
C TRP A 367 -3.31 -20.83 6.38
N MET A 368 -4.36 -21.18 5.61
CA MET A 368 -5.49 -20.29 5.38
C MET A 368 -6.12 -19.83 6.70
N MET A 369 -6.26 -20.75 7.69
CA MET A 369 -6.75 -20.43 9.03
C MET A 369 -5.84 -19.46 9.80
N LEU A 370 -4.54 -19.52 9.61
CA LEU A 370 -3.58 -18.56 10.18
C LEU A 370 -3.79 -17.18 9.56
N ILE A 371 -3.92 -17.10 8.23
CA ILE A 371 -4.17 -15.86 7.48
C ILE A 371 -5.50 -15.22 7.94
N TYR A 372 -6.60 -15.99 7.89
CA TYR A 372 -7.90 -15.56 8.41
C TYR A 372 -7.81 -15.04 9.85
N GLY A 373 -7.18 -15.82 10.74
CA GLY A 373 -7.07 -15.50 12.17
C GLY A 373 -6.31 -14.21 12.48
N ARG A 374 -5.42 -13.78 11.58
CA ARG A 374 -4.72 -12.48 11.63
C ARG A 374 -5.60 -11.37 11.09
N ASN A 375 -6.10 -11.52 9.87
CA ASN A 375 -6.80 -10.45 9.15
C ASN A 375 -8.17 -10.10 9.75
N VAL A 376 -8.92 -11.07 10.27
CA VAL A 376 -10.25 -10.84 10.87
C VAL A 376 -10.26 -9.87 12.06
N LYS A 377 -9.11 -9.63 12.67
CA LYS A 377 -8.94 -8.69 13.79
C LYS A 377 -8.79 -7.24 13.35
N LEU A 378 -8.57 -7.01 12.06
CA LEU A 378 -8.23 -5.70 11.50
C LEU A 378 -9.44 -4.94 10.95
N TYR A 379 -10.65 -5.30 11.37
CA TYR A 379 -11.92 -4.82 10.83
C TYR A 379 -12.09 -3.28 10.88
N ASN A 380 -11.37 -2.58 11.74
CA ASN A 380 -11.45 -1.12 11.86
C ASN A 380 -10.56 -0.36 10.85
N HIS A 381 -9.77 -1.07 10.03
CA HIS A 381 -8.77 -0.44 9.16
C HIS A 381 -9.18 -0.41 7.69
N ALA A 382 -10.25 -1.12 7.30
CA ALA A 382 -10.80 -1.02 5.95
C ALA A 382 -11.76 0.17 5.82
N SER A 383 -11.68 0.87 4.69
CA SER A 383 -12.51 2.02 4.35
C SER A 383 -12.55 2.19 2.83
N PRO A 384 -13.44 3.03 2.26
CA PRO A 384 -13.40 3.33 0.83
C PRO A 384 -12.00 3.69 0.36
N TYR A 385 -11.57 3.09 -0.76
CA TYR A 385 -10.23 3.22 -1.38
C TYR A 385 -9.08 2.55 -0.61
N HIS A 386 -9.30 1.95 0.58
CA HIS A 386 -8.25 1.48 1.47
C HIS A 386 -8.60 0.14 2.11
N PHE A 387 -7.84 -0.94 1.81
CA PHE A 387 -8.21 -2.31 2.15
C PHE A 387 -7.09 -3.10 2.81
N ASN A 388 -7.48 -3.92 3.81
CA ASN A 388 -6.64 -5.00 4.30
C ASN A 388 -6.56 -6.10 3.25
N ASP A 389 -5.36 -6.50 2.89
CA ASP A 389 -5.08 -7.58 1.94
C ASP A 389 -4.53 -8.80 2.69
N PRO A 390 -5.34 -9.86 2.90
CA PRO A 390 -4.87 -11.09 3.51
C PRO A 390 -4.14 -12.02 2.54
N ASP A 391 -3.79 -11.54 1.35
CA ASP A 391 -3.24 -12.25 0.22
C ASP A 391 -4.28 -12.83 -0.75
N MET A 392 -3.78 -13.37 -1.86
CA MET A 392 -4.57 -13.86 -2.98
C MET A 392 -5.51 -15.01 -2.60
N LEU A 393 -6.45 -15.29 -3.48
CA LEU A 393 -7.35 -16.42 -3.36
C LEU A 393 -6.70 -17.70 -3.88
N GLU A 394 -6.64 -18.72 -3.04
CA GLU A 394 -6.21 -20.09 -3.39
C GLU A 394 -7.39 -20.99 -3.75
N VAL A 395 -8.52 -20.41 -4.13
CA VAL A 395 -9.74 -21.16 -4.51
C VAL A 395 -9.47 -21.96 -5.78
N GLY A 396 -9.59 -23.28 -5.65
CA GLY A 396 -9.26 -24.22 -6.74
C GLY A 396 -7.81 -24.70 -6.78
N ASN A 397 -6.94 -24.16 -5.91
CA ASN A 397 -5.56 -24.61 -5.80
C ASN A 397 -5.39 -25.70 -4.73
N GLY A 398 -4.34 -26.50 -4.88
CA GLY A 398 -3.94 -27.49 -3.90
C GLY A 398 -4.97 -28.60 -3.69
N LYS A 399 -5.22 -28.94 -2.42
CA LYS A 399 -6.12 -30.02 -2.00
C LYS A 399 -7.26 -29.52 -1.12
N LEU A 400 -7.65 -28.25 -1.24
CA LEU A 400 -8.80 -27.71 -0.53
C LEU A 400 -10.08 -28.40 -1.00
N THR A 401 -10.92 -28.82 -0.04
CA THR A 401 -12.25 -29.37 -0.33
C THR A 401 -13.18 -28.28 -0.91
N TYR A 402 -14.35 -28.69 -1.41
CA TYR A 402 -15.35 -27.73 -1.87
C TYR A 402 -15.77 -26.75 -0.76
N ASP A 403 -16.04 -27.26 0.45
CA ASP A 403 -16.44 -26.43 1.60
C ASP A 403 -15.31 -25.49 2.04
N GLU A 404 -14.05 -25.93 1.99
CA GLU A 404 -12.89 -25.10 2.28
C GLU A 404 -12.67 -24.00 1.25
N ASN A 405 -12.86 -24.30 -0.05
CA ASN A 405 -12.81 -23.31 -1.13
C ASN A 405 -13.92 -22.26 -0.98
N LEU A 406 -15.15 -22.72 -0.72
CA LEU A 406 -16.30 -21.83 -0.50
C LEU A 406 -16.12 -20.97 0.76
N ALA A 407 -15.61 -21.56 1.85
CA ALA A 407 -15.31 -20.84 3.08
C ALA A 407 -14.21 -19.79 2.86
N HIS A 408 -13.15 -20.14 2.12
CA HIS A 408 -12.07 -19.21 1.79
C HIS A 408 -12.62 -17.99 1.05
N PHE A 409 -13.40 -18.20 -0.02
CA PHE A 409 -13.99 -17.11 -0.80
C PHE A 409 -14.95 -16.25 0.02
N ALA A 410 -15.90 -16.89 0.74
CA ALA A 410 -16.88 -16.18 1.55
C ALA A 410 -16.23 -15.34 2.66
N LEU A 411 -15.18 -15.85 3.31
CA LEU A 411 -14.45 -15.12 4.36
C LEU A 411 -13.72 -13.90 3.79
N TRP A 412 -13.10 -14.00 2.59
CA TRP A 412 -12.49 -12.85 1.92
C TRP A 412 -13.54 -11.79 1.58
N CYS A 413 -14.70 -12.20 1.07
CA CYS A 413 -15.82 -11.27 0.81
C CYS A 413 -16.32 -10.59 2.09
N MET A 414 -16.49 -11.34 3.17
CA MET A 414 -16.87 -10.77 4.47
C MET A 414 -15.81 -9.78 4.99
N MET A 415 -14.54 -10.04 4.72
CA MET A 415 -13.45 -9.16 5.16
C MET A 415 -13.19 -7.95 4.26
N ALA A 416 -14.01 -7.70 3.21
CA ALA A 416 -13.79 -6.63 2.22
C ALA A 416 -12.35 -6.65 1.69
N SER A 417 -11.87 -7.83 1.34
CA SER A 417 -10.50 -8.07 0.90
C SER A 417 -10.40 -7.99 -0.62
N PRO A 418 -9.26 -7.57 -1.19
CA PRO A 418 -9.04 -7.74 -2.62
C PRO A 418 -9.28 -9.18 -3.05
N LEU A 419 -10.09 -9.39 -4.08
CA LEU A 419 -10.41 -10.72 -4.64
C LEU A 419 -9.48 -10.98 -5.83
N VAL A 420 -8.24 -11.41 -5.55
CA VAL A 420 -7.23 -11.71 -6.56
C VAL A 420 -7.05 -13.21 -6.66
N LEU A 421 -7.49 -13.80 -7.78
CA LEU A 421 -7.39 -15.23 -8.04
C LEU A 421 -5.93 -15.63 -8.28
N GLY A 422 -5.48 -16.76 -7.72
CA GLY A 422 -4.12 -17.26 -7.84
C GLY A 422 -3.98 -18.59 -8.59
N ASN A 423 -5.07 -19.13 -9.13
CA ASN A 423 -5.10 -20.43 -9.81
C ASN A 423 -4.90 -20.31 -11.34
N ASP A 424 -4.60 -21.42 -12.02
CA ASP A 424 -4.57 -21.50 -13.50
C ASP A 424 -6.00 -21.43 -14.05
N LEU A 425 -6.42 -20.23 -14.46
CA LEU A 425 -7.78 -19.99 -14.97
C LEU A 425 -8.09 -20.77 -16.25
N ARG A 426 -7.08 -21.16 -17.03
CA ARG A 426 -7.24 -21.99 -18.25
C ARG A 426 -7.74 -23.40 -17.92
N LYS A 427 -7.62 -23.82 -16.65
CA LYS A 427 -8.05 -25.12 -16.12
C LYS A 427 -9.13 -24.99 -15.04
N ILE A 428 -9.77 -23.82 -14.93
CA ILE A 428 -10.76 -23.59 -13.90
C ILE A 428 -11.94 -24.55 -14.06
N THR A 429 -12.31 -25.24 -12.99
CA THR A 429 -13.44 -26.18 -13.00
C THR A 429 -14.76 -25.44 -12.75
N LYS A 430 -15.87 -26.00 -13.24
CA LYS A 430 -17.21 -25.41 -13.03
C LYS A 430 -17.52 -25.14 -11.55
N PRO A 431 -17.28 -26.06 -10.59
CA PRO A 431 -17.55 -25.77 -9.17
C PRO A 431 -16.72 -24.60 -8.62
N VAL A 432 -15.46 -24.46 -9.06
CA VAL A 432 -14.59 -23.34 -8.65
C VAL A 432 -15.09 -22.04 -9.28
N LEU A 433 -15.43 -22.06 -10.56
CA LEU A 433 -15.99 -20.90 -11.25
C LEU A 433 -17.28 -20.41 -10.57
N ASP A 434 -18.18 -21.34 -10.20
CA ASP A 434 -19.43 -21.00 -9.52
C ASP A 434 -19.21 -20.35 -8.15
N ILE A 435 -18.16 -20.78 -7.41
CA ILE A 435 -17.79 -20.13 -6.15
C ILE A 435 -17.33 -18.70 -6.41
N VAL A 436 -16.34 -18.50 -7.30
CA VAL A 436 -15.70 -17.19 -7.47
C VAL A 436 -16.56 -16.19 -8.27
N THR A 437 -17.61 -16.65 -8.95
CA THR A 437 -18.59 -15.80 -9.63
C THR A 437 -19.93 -15.66 -8.87
N ASN A 438 -19.99 -16.11 -7.61
CA ASN A 438 -21.18 -15.96 -6.79
C ASN A 438 -21.51 -14.48 -6.56
N LYS A 439 -22.55 -14.01 -7.25
CA LYS A 439 -22.94 -12.59 -7.29
C LYS A 439 -23.28 -12.01 -5.92
N ASP A 440 -23.92 -12.80 -5.05
CA ASP A 440 -24.34 -12.34 -3.73
C ASP A 440 -23.13 -12.20 -2.78
N LEU A 441 -22.15 -13.12 -2.83
CA LEU A 441 -20.91 -12.99 -2.06
C LEU A 441 -20.07 -11.82 -2.58
N ILE A 442 -19.97 -11.65 -3.91
CA ILE A 442 -19.28 -10.51 -4.51
C ILE A 442 -19.97 -9.18 -4.11
N ALA A 443 -21.28 -9.13 -4.11
CA ALA A 443 -22.02 -7.92 -3.67
C ALA A 443 -21.74 -7.57 -2.20
N ILE A 444 -21.53 -8.57 -1.34
CA ILE A 444 -21.08 -8.34 0.05
C ILE A 444 -19.69 -7.73 0.07
N ASP A 445 -18.75 -8.24 -0.73
CA ASP A 445 -17.40 -7.71 -0.82
C ASP A 445 -17.36 -6.27 -1.34
N GLN A 446 -18.08 -6.04 -2.42
CA GLN A 446 -18.09 -4.80 -3.20
C GLN A 446 -19.06 -3.72 -2.67
N ASP A 447 -19.63 -3.92 -1.48
CA ASP A 447 -20.52 -2.95 -0.85
C ASP A 447 -19.81 -1.59 -0.63
N ASN A 448 -20.51 -0.49 -0.96
CA ASN A 448 -19.95 0.86 -0.97
C ASN A 448 -19.54 1.41 0.40
N LEU A 449 -20.01 0.82 1.52
CA LEU A 449 -19.49 1.16 2.84
C LEU A 449 -18.04 0.68 3.02
N CYS A 450 -17.59 -0.29 2.24
CA CYS A 450 -16.25 -0.85 2.25
C CYS A 450 -15.79 -1.28 3.66
N LYS A 451 -16.71 -1.76 4.49
CA LYS A 451 -16.42 -2.18 5.86
C LYS A 451 -16.04 -3.65 5.90
N GLN A 452 -14.99 -3.97 6.61
CA GLN A 452 -14.67 -5.35 6.93
C GLN A 452 -15.60 -5.87 8.03
N ALA A 453 -16.02 -7.15 7.95
CA ALA A 453 -16.83 -7.77 8.98
C ALA A 453 -16.08 -7.83 10.33
N LYS A 454 -16.80 -7.57 11.41
CA LYS A 454 -16.35 -7.82 12.78
C LYS A 454 -16.72 -9.25 13.18
N ARG A 455 -15.78 -9.97 13.78
CA ARG A 455 -16.08 -11.25 14.43
C ARG A 455 -16.74 -10.98 15.77
N ILE A 456 -18.08 -11.14 15.82
CA ILE A 456 -18.91 -10.89 17.02
C ILE A 456 -18.98 -12.07 17.97
N ILE A 457 -18.81 -13.30 17.45
CA ILE A 457 -18.66 -14.52 18.28
C ILE A 457 -17.37 -15.24 17.83
N LYS A 458 -16.55 -15.62 18.81
CA LYS A 458 -15.33 -16.41 18.61
C LYS A 458 -15.50 -17.76 19.30
N GLY A 459 -15.43 -18.86 18.54
CA GLY A 459 -15.59 -20.22 19.10
C GLY A 459 -15.13 -21.31 18.14
N LYS A 460 -15.71 -22.52 18.26
CA LYS A 460 -15.62 -23.57 17.22
C LYS A 460 -16.32 -23.11 15.95
N VAL A 461 -17.42 -22.37 16.12
CA VAL A 461 -18.06 -21.57 15.07
C VAL A 461 -17.77 -20.12 15.38
N ASP A 462 -17.13 -19.41 14.44
CA ASP A 462 -17.01 -17.96 14.49
C ASP A 462 -18.26 -17.35 13.82
N VAL A 463 -18.75 -16.21 14.34
CA VAL A 463 -19.80 -15.43 13.70
C VAL A 463 -19.23 -14.07 13.32
N LEU A 464 -19.32 -13.76 12.03
CA LEU A 464 -18.93 -12.48 11.47
C LEU A 464 -20.18 -11.69 11.10
N ALA A 465 -20.17 -10.39 11.41
CA ALA A 465 -21.21 -9.45 10.99
C ALA A 465 -20.57 -8.29 10.22
N LYS A 466 -21.09 -8.01 9.02
CA LYS A 466 -20.64 -6.93 8.15
C LYS A 466 -21.77 -5.97 7.87
N PRO A 467 -21.64 -4.67 8.24
CA PRO A 467 -22.62 -3.67 7.84
C PRO A 467 -22.53 -3.44 6.33
N LEU A 468 -23.68 -3.32 5.69
CA LEU A 468 -23.86 -3.05 4.27
C LEU A 468 -24.77 -1.83 4.11
N GLU A 469 -24.75 -1.17 2.94
CA GLU A 469 -25.65 -0.03 2.65
C GLU A 469 -27.12 -0.40 2.85
N ASP A 470 -27.52 -1.60 2.43
CA ASP A 470 -28.89 -2.08 2.46
C ASP A 470 -29.19 -3.04 3.62
N GLY A 471 -28.22 -3.28 4.55
CA GLY A 471 -28.46 -4.21 5.64
C GLY A 471 -27.22 -4.70 6.38
N ILE A 472 -27.24 -5.98 6.74
CA ILE A 472 -26.17 -6.63 7.50
C ILE A 472 -25.95 -8.04 6.94
N ALA A 473 -24.73 -8.36 6.51
CA ALA A 473 -24.36 -9.74 6.19
C ALA A 473 -23.85 -10.47 7.43
N ILE A 474 -24.30 -11.70 7.60
CA ILE A 474 -23.89 -12.60 8.68
C ILE A 474 -23.26 -13.85 8.08
N CYS A 475 -22.09 -14.23 8.59
CA CYS A 475 -21.41 -15.47 8.22
C CYS A 475 -21.15 -16.31 9.45
N PHE A 476 -21.65 -17.54 9.44
CA PHE A 476 -21.29 -18.58 10.40
C PHE A 476 -20.17 -19.41 9.80
N PHE A 477 -19.04 -19.48 10.46
CA PHE A 477 -17.87 -20.19 9.99
C PHE A 477 -17.50 -21.32 10.97
N ASN A 478 -17.64 -22.57 10.55
CA ASN A 478 -17.28 -23.74 11.33
C ASN A 478 -15.80 -24.13 11.10
N LYS A 479 -14.97 -23.95 12.12
CA LYS A 479 -13.54 -24.30 12.08
C LYS A 479 -13.26 -25.78 12.36
N SER A 480 -14.29 -26.56 12.70
CA SER A 480 -14.16 -27.99 13.02
C SER A 480 -14.26 -28.82 11.75
N LYS A 481 -13.63 -30.01 11.73
CA LYS A 481 -13.71 -30.97 10.62
C LYS A 481 -15.11 -31.57 10.41
N SER A 482 -15.92 -31.65 11.47
CA SER A 482 -17.29 -32.18 11.41
C SER A 482 -18.34 -31.09 11.35
N ALA A 483 -19.45 -31.36 10.71
CA ALA A 483 -20.62 -30.47 10.69
C ALA A 483 -21.07 -30.09 12.12
N LYS A 484 -21.61 -28.89 12.27
CA LYS A 484 -22.10 -28.34 13.53
C LYS A 484 -23.49 -27.76 13.38
N THR A 485 -24.41 -28.22 14.25
CA THR A 485 -25.65 -27.47 14.46
C THR A 485 -25.34 -26.24 15.28
N PHE A 486 -25.77 -25.09 14.83
CA PHE A 486 -25.55 -23.80 15.47
C PHE A 486 -26.87 -23.03 15.62
N LYS A 487 -27.04 -22.41 16.80
CA LYS A 487 -28.18 -21.53 17.07
C LYS A 487 -27.65 -20.13 17.38
N PHE A 488 -28.19 -19.14 16.70
CA PHE A 488 -27.76 -17.75 16.79
C PHE A 488 -28.94 -16.88 17.23
N ASN A 489 -28.72 -16.03 18.25
CA ASN A 489 -29.66 -15.02 18.65
C ASN A 489 -29.27 -13.66 18.04
N PRO A 490 -30.09 -13.07 17.14
CA PRO A 490 -29.80 -11.79 16.50
C PRO A 490 -29.73 -10.58 17.45
N ASP A 491 -30.23 -10.69 18.69
CA ASP A 491 -30.17 -9.60 19.68
C ASP A 491 -28.73 -9.13 19.96
N ILE A 492 -27.73 -9.97 19.66
CA ILE A 492 -26.33 -9.57 19.76
C ILE A 492 -25.98 -8.41 18.81
N LEU A 493 -26.68 -8.28 17.67
CA LEU A 493 -26.44 -7.21 16.69
C LEU A 493 -26.83 -5.84 17.22
N THR A 494 -27.80 -5.76 18.14
CA THR A 494 -28.20 -4.51 18.79
C THR A 494 -27.18 -4.09 19.83
N LYS A 495 -26.63 -5.07 20.59
CA LYS A 495 -25.58 -4.81 21.60
C LYS A 495 -24.27 -4.31 20.99
N ASP A 496 -23.96 -4.72 19.77
CA ASP A 496 -22.76 -4.30 19.04
C ASP A 496 -22.97 -3.06 18.14
N ASN A 497 -24.13 -2.38 18.29
CA ASN A 497 -24.49 -1.16 17.54
C ASN A 497 -24.58 -1.33 16.01
N TYR A 498 -24.85 -2.55 15.49
CA TYR A 498 -25.11 -2.75 14.06
C TYR A 498 -26.50 -2.29 13.66
N THR A 499 -27.47 -2.36 14.57
CA THR A 499 -28.83 -1.85 14.40
C THR A 499 -29.42 -1.47 15.75
N SER A 500 -30.45 -0.61 15.76
CA SER A 500 -31.28 -0.37 16.95
C SER A 500 -32.25 -1.53 17.19
N ALA A 501 -32.59 -1.79 18.46
CA ALA A 501 -33.50 -2.90 18.88
C ALA A 501 -34.80 -2.96 18.09
N ASP A 502 -35.36 -1.79 17.79
CA ASP A 502 -36.65 -1.65 17.09
C ASP A 502 -36.61 -1.95 15.58
N LYS A 503 -35.44 -2.28 15.03
CA LYS A 503 -35.23 -2.40 13.57
C LYS A 503 -34.98 -3.83 13.07
N ILE A 504 -34.64 -4.81 13.91
CA ILE A 504 -34.42 -6.19 13.42
C ILE A 504 -35.67 -6.80 12.82
N GLU A 505 -36.84 -6.52 13.39
CA GLU A 505 -38.15 -6.98 12.89
C GLU A 505 -38.54 -6.36 11.53
N ALA A 506 -37.88 -5.26 11.16
CA ALA A 506 -38.08 -4.58 9.88
C ALA A 506 -37.22 -5.13 8.74
N TYR A 507 -36.44 -6.19 8.99
CA TYR A 507 -35.54 -6.77 7.99
C TYR A 507 -36.09 -8.08 7.44
N GLU A 508 -35.91 -8.27 6.15
CA GLU A 508 -36.10 -9.54 5.46
C GLU A 508 -34.78 -10.35 5.46
N ILE A 509 -34.89 -11.67 5.56
CA ILE A 509 -33.72 -12.55 5.51
C ILE A 509 -33.56 -13.12 4.12
N LYS A 510 -32.39 -12.85 3.48
CA LYS A 510 -31.96 -13.48 2.23
C LYS A 510 -30.86 -14.48 2.52
N GLN A 511 -31.08 -15.75 2.20
CA GLN A 511 -30.07 -16.81 2.25
C GLN A 511 -29.12 -16.67 1.05
N ILE A 512 -27.82 -16.86 1.27
CA ILE A 512 -26.78 -16.71 0.24
C ILE A 512 -26.00 -18.01 0.08
N VAL A 513 -25.54 -18.58 1.20
CA VAL A 513 -24.81 -19.86 1.23
C VAL A 513 -25.39 -20.71 2.34
N GLY A 514 -25.78 -21.95 2.03
CA GLY A 514 -26.37 -22.88 2.96
C GLY A 514 -27.79 -22.54 3.38
N GLU A 515 -28.37 -23.31 4.27
CA GLU A 515 -29.76 -23.17 4.72
C GLU A 515 -29.84 -22.72 6.16
N ILE A 516 -30.80 -21.84 6.46
CA ILE A 516 -31.15 -21.42 7.79
C ILE A 516 -32.65 -21.61 8.05
N THR A 517 -33.00 -21.88 9.29
CA THR A 517 -34.40 -21.84 9.77
C THR A 517 -34.53 -20.78 10.85
N SER A 518 -35.62 -20.05 10.84
CA SER A 518 -35.95 -19.04 11.86
C SER A 518 -37.03 -19.55 12.77
N GLU A 519 -36.75 -19.66 14.06
CA GLU A 519 -37.68 -20.10 15.10
C GLU A 519 -37.55 -19.16 16.31
N ASN A 520 -38.65 -18.57 16.76
CA ASN A 520 -38.73 -17.70 17.96
C ASN A 520 -37.56 -16.66 18.00
N ASN A 521 -37.40 -15.88 16.95
CA ASN A 521 -36.34 -14.88 16.77
C ASN A 521 -34.92 -15.44 16.83
N SER A 522 -34.75 -16.76 16.71
CA SER A 522 -33.43 -17.41 16.64
C SER A 522 -33.20 -18.01 15.25
N ILE A 523 -31.98 -17.92 14.78
CA ILE A 523 -31.53 -18.59 13.55
C ILE A 523 -30.89 -19.92 13.93
N LYS A 524 -31.34 -21.01 13.31
CA LYS A 524 -30.76 -22.35 13.45
C LYS A 524 -30.27 -22.85 12.11
N THR A 525 -29.09 -23.45 12.09
CA THR A 525 -28.49 -24.01 10.87
C THR A 525 -27.56 -25.15 11.16
N ILE A 526 -27.25 -25.95 10.12
CA ILE A 526 -26.17 -26.95 10.14
C ILE A 526 -25.06 -26.44 9.23
N ILE A 527 -23.87 -26.23 9.80
CA ILE A 527 -22.72 -25.71 9.07
C ILE A 527 -21.78 -26.87 8.76
N PRO A 528 -21.42 -27.12 7.48
CA PRO A 528 -20.49 -28.18 7.10
C PRO A 528 -19.14 -28.07 7.86
N GLY A 529 -18.40 -29.16 7.94
CA GLY A 529 -17.04 -29.12 8.47
C GLY A 529 -16.15 -28.24 7.62
N HIS A 530 -15.40 -27.31 8.23
CA HIS A 530 -14.62 -26.25 7.56
C HIS A 530 -15.43 -25.33 6.64
N GLY A 531 -16.76 -25.44 6.68
CA GLY A 531 -17.66 -24.70 5.80
C GLY A 531 -18.22 -23.42 6.40
N VAL A 532 -19.02 -22.74 5.63
CA VAL A 532 -19.72 -21.51 6.00
C VAL A 532 -21.23 -21.60 5.69
N VAL A 533 -21.99 -20.81 6.43
CA VAL A 533 -23.37 -20.43 6.07
C VAL A 533 -23.44 -18.92 6.08
N VAL A 534 -23.95 -18.32 5.00
CA VAL A 534 -24.00 -16.87 4.82
C VAL A 534 -25.43 -16.45 4.49
N TYR A 535 -25.91 -15.46 5.19
CA TYR A 535 -27.20 -14.81 4.91
C TYR A 535 -27.11 -13.31 5.18
N LYS A 536 -28.13 -12.60 4.76
CA LYS A 536 -28.21 -11.16 4.83
C LYS A 536 -29.53 -10.72 5.42
N TYR A 537 -29.50 -9.80 6.36
CA TYR A 537 -30.64 -9.00 6.76
C TYR A 537 -30.73 -7.80 5.83
N ILE A 538 -31.82 -7.67 5.08
CA ILE A 538 -32.08 -6.58 4.13
C ILE A 538 -33.15 -5.67 4.72
N LYS A 539 -32.92 -4.36 4.70
CA LYS A 539 -33.93 -3.37 5.09
C LYS A 539 -35.15 -3.48 4.14
N LYS A 540 -36.36 -3.59 4.70
CA LYS A 540 -37.60 -3.54 3.94
C LYS A 540 -37.88 -2.17 3.36
#